data_8304f3e5484eeaa0710c0d37cc28cd44
#
_entry.id   8304f3e5484eeaa0710c0d37cc28cd44
#
_cell.length_a   1.000
_cell.length_b   1.000
_cell.length_c   1.000
_cell.angle_alpha   90.00
_cell.angle_beta   90.00
_cell.angle_gamma   90.00
#
_symmetry.space_group_name_H-M   'P 1'
#
loop_
_entity.id
_entity.type
_entity.pdbx_description
1 polymer ?
#
loop_
_entity_poly.entity_id
_entity_poly.type
_entity_poly.pdbx_seq_one_letter_code
_entity_poly.pdbx_strand_id
1 'polypeptide(L)'
;SRHLNEYMGLDFEMAYIDSMYDVMAMETGMLKSVMNYVKEHCPEELALLKADVPEIKEIPTIRFHEAKKIMEEKYGHKSKNRYDLNPDEEVLLCQWAKEEYGSEFVFVTHFPSAKRPFYAMDDKDDPKLALSFDLLFRGLEITTGGQRIHDYQEQMDKLAARKMNAELFESFTMLHKYGMPPHG
;
A
#
# COMPACT_ATOMS: atom_id res chain seq x y z
N SER A 1 -14.25 2.10 17.41
CA SER A 1 -13.62 2.52 16.13
C SER A 1 -12.15 2.12 16.15
N ARG A 2 -11.62 1.64 15.02
CA ARG A 2 -10.19 1.32 14.85
C ARG A 2 -9.38 2.57 14.46
N HIS A 3 -10.05 3.63 14.07
CA HIS A 3 -9.42 4.83 13.55
C HIS A 3 -9.38 5.92 14.62
N LEU A 4 -8.31 6.69 14.60
CA LEU A 4 -8.17 7.91 15.40
C LEU A 4 -8.98 9.03 14.75
N ASN A 5 -9.54 9.93 15.59
CA ASN A 5 -10.25 11.10 15.08
C ASN A 5 -9.31 12.17 14.55
N GLU A 6 -8.08 12.18 15.03
CA GLU A 6 -7.03 13.13 14.65
C GLU A 6 -5.69 12.40 14.62
N TYR A 7 -4.93 12.59 13.55
CA TYR A 7 -3.60 12.04 13.39
C TYR A 7 -2.76 12.92 12.46
N MET A 8 -1.45 12.76 12.53
CA MET A 8 -0.51 13.38 11.59
C MET A 8 -0.15 12.38 10.50
N GLY A 9 -0.43 12.73 9.24
CA GLY A 9 -0.02 11.95 8.08
C GLY A 9 1.45 12.21 7.73
N LEU A 10 2.13 11.19 7.24
CA LEU A 10 3.45 11.28 6.64
C LEU A 10 3.38 10.74 5.22
N ASP A 11 3.58 11.63 4.26
CA ASP A 11 3.56 11.30 2.84
C ASP A 11 4.96 11.47 2.25
N PHE A 12 5.34 10.63 1.32
CA PHE A 12 6.51 10.83 0.48
C PHE A 12 6.24 10.34 -0.95
N GLU A 13 6.95 10.91 -1.90
CA GLU A 13 6.98 10.48 -3.29
C GLU A 13 8.41 10.30 -3.77
N MET A 14 8.63 9.30 -4.61
CA MET A 14 9.93 9.00 -5.21
C MET A 14 9.81 9.08 -6.73
N ALA A 15 10.75 9.76 -7.36
CA ALA A 15 10.93 9.75 -8.80
C ALA A 15 12.12 8.86 -9.20
N TYR A 16 12.18 8.52 -10.51
CA TYR A 16 13.22 7.66 -11.10
C TYR A 16 13.23 6.24 -10.52
N ILE A 17 12.04 5.72 -10.22
CA ILE A 17 11.86 4.34 -9.77
C ILE A 17 11.81 3.38 -10.97
N ASP A 18 12.24 2.14 -10.76
CA ASP A 18 12.05 1.07 -11.74
C ASP A 18 10.69 0.38 -11.55
N SER A 19 10.21 0.32 -10.31
CA SER A 19 8.94 -0.32 -9.95
C SER A 19 8.38 0.17 -8.62
N MET A 20 7.12 -0.20 -8.30
CA MET A 20 6.52 0.06 -6.99
C MET A 20 7.32 -0.57 -5.83
N TYR A 21 8.13 -1.59 -6.11
CA TYR A 21 8.95 -2.25 -5.07
C TYR A 21 10.05 -1.33 -4.55
N ASP A 22 10.49 -0.33 -5.31
CA ASP A 22 11.44 0.68 -4.85
C ASP A 22 10.80 1.57 -3.78
N VAL A 23 9.53 1.92 -3.97
CA VAL A 23 8.74 2.67 -2.98
C VAL A 23 8.55 1.86 -1.70
N MET A 24 8.18 0.57 -1.84
CA MET A 24 8.03 -0.36 -0.70
C MET A 24 9.35 -0.55 0.06
N ALA A 25 10.49 -0.60 -0.66
CA ALA A 25 11.81 -0.72 -0.04
C ALA A 25 12.17 0.55 0.76
N MET A 26 11.89 1.73 0.22
CA MET A 26 12.07 3.00 0.93
C MET A 26 11.19 3.07 2.18
N GLU A 27 9.92 2.72 2.07
CA GLU A 27 9.00 2.67 3.20
C GLU A 27 9.48 1.70 4.29
N THR A 28 9.93 0.52 3.90
CA THR A 28 10.51 -0.46 4.84
C THR A 28 11.72 0.12 5.56
N GLY A 29 12.60 0.83 4.85
CA GLY A 29 13.78 1.49 5.43
C GLY A 29 13.38 2.60 6.41
N MET A 30 12.41 3.42 6.04
CA MET A 30 11.84 4.46 6.90
C MET A 30 11.26 3.86 8.19
N LEU A 31 10.43 2.83 8.08
CA LEU A 31 9.83 2.16 9.25
C LEU A 31 10.87 1.56 10.18
N LYS A 32 11.93 0.91 9.65
CA LYS A 32 13.06 0.43 10.46
C LYS A 32 13.70 1.55 11.25
N SER A 33 13.96 2.69 10.59
CA SER A 33 14.54 3.86 11.23
C SER A 33 13.63 4.43 12.32
N VAL A 34 12.34 4.58 12.05
CA VAL A 34 11.35 5.08 13.01
C VAL A 34 11.24 4.16 14.22
N MET A 35 11.13 2.84 14.02
CA MET A 35 11.02 1.87 15.12
C MET A 35 12.27 1.88 16.01
N ASN A 36 13.47 1.96 15.41
CA ASN A 36 14.70 2.07 16.16
C ASN A 36 14.78 3.38 16.93
N TYR A 37 14.43 4.50 16.30
CA TYR A 37 14.40 5.81 16.96
C TYR A 37 13.48 5.81 18.18
N VAL A 38 12.28 5.27 18.06
CA VAL A 38 11.32 5.19 19.17
C VAL A 38 11.85 4.33 20.31
N LYS A 39 12.51 3.19 20.00
CA LYS A 39 13.14 2.34 21.03
C LYS A 39 14.24 3.08 21.81
N GLU A 40 15.06 3.85 21.12
CA GLU A 40 16.22 4.54 21.69
C GLU A 40 15.83 5.81 22.45
N HIS A 41 14.84 6.57 21.97
CA HIS A 41 14.57 7.92 22.45
C HIS A 41 13.28 8.06 23.26
N CYS A 42 12.40 7.04 23.24
CA CYS A 42 11.10 7.07 23.94
C CYS A 42 10.88 5.89 24.91
N PRO A 43 11.91 5.45 25.69
CA PRO A 43 11.75 4.28 26.56
C PRO A 43 10.75 4.50 27.72
N GLU A 44 10.63 5.73 28.22
CA GLU A 44 9.68 6.05 29.30
C GLU A 44 8.24 6.00 28.80
N GLU A 45 7.96 6.53 27.60
CA GLU A 45 6.66 6.50 26.96
C GLU A 45 6.24 5.06 26.60
N LEU A 46 7.18 4.28 26.06
CA LEU A 46 6.95 2.86 25.78
C LEU A 46 6.58 2.08 27.04
N ALA A 47 7.28 2.32 28.14
CA ALA A 47 6.99 1.68 29.42
C ALA A 47 5.62 2.13 29.99
N LEU A 48 5.32 3.42 29.92
CA LEU A 48 4.05 3.99 30.39
C LEU A 48 2.86 3.41 29.61
N LEU A 49 2.98 3.33 28.27
CA LEU A 49 1.94 2.82 27.39
C LEU A 49 1.93 1.28 27.30
N LYS A 50 2.92 0.61 27.92
CA LYS A 50 3.15 -0.83 27.78
C LYS A 50 3.19 -1.24 26.30
N ALA A 51 3.80 -0.39 25.48
CA ALA A 51 3.90 -0.60 24.05
C ALA A 51 5.14 -1.42 23.70
N ASP A 52 4.95 -2.43 22.87
CA ASP A 52 6.03 -3.23 22.29
C ASP A 52 6.29 -2.76 20.85
N VAL A 53 7.55 -2.41 20.57
CA VAL A 53 8.00 -1.97 19.25
C VAL A 53 8.65 -3.15 18.53
N PRO A 54 8.09 -3.62 17.41
CA PRO A 54 8.62 -4.79 16.71
C PRO A 54 9.98 -4.51 16.06
N GLU A 55 10.75 -5.57 15.89
CA GLU A 55 11.92 -5.58 15.04
C GLU A 55 11.50 -5.92 13.61
N ILE A 56 11.83 -5.06 12.66
CA ILE A 56 11.54 -5.29 11.25
C ILE A 56 12.78 -5.91 10.59
N LYS A 57 12.74 -7.20 10.29
CA LYS A 57 13.77 -7.90 9.50
C LYS A 57 13.46 -7.78 8.02
N GLU A 58 12.40 -8.42 7.60
CA GLU A 58 11.85 -8.40 6.26
C GLU A 58 10.33 -8.35 6.37
N ILE A 59 9.68 -7.60 5.48
CA ILE A 59 8.23 -7.53 5.42
C ILE A 59 7.75 -8.44 4.29
N PRO A 60 7.00 -9.51 4.59
CA PRO A 60 6.46 -10.38 3.55
C PRO A 60 5.50 -9.63 2.64
N THR A 61 5.50 -10.04 1.38
CA THR A 61 4.64 -9.46 0.34
C THR A 61 3.75 -10.55 -0.25
N ILE A 62 2.46 -10.26 -0.42
CA ILE A 62 1.49 -11.15 -1.03
C ILE A 62 0.62 -10.40 -2.03
N ARG A 63 0.25 -11.03 -3.15
CA ARG A 63 -0.70 -10.44 -4.09
C ARG A 63 -2.13 -10.53 -3.55
N PHE A 64 -2.96 -9.56 -3.86
CA PHE A 64 -4.35 -9.46 -3.37
C PHE A 64 -5.16 -10.75 -3.59
N HIS A 65 -5.09 -11.35 -4.79
CA HIS A 65 -5.84 -12.57 -5.08
C HIS A 65 -5.32 -13.79 -4.31
N GLU A 66 -4.01 -13.87 -4.09
CA GLU A 66 -3.39 -14.92 -3.28
C GLU A 66 -3.77 -14.75 -1.80
N ALA A 67 -3.80 -13.51 -1.32
CA ALA A 67 -4.28 -13.18 0.03
C ALA A 67 -5.72 -13.67 0.25
N LYS A 68 -6.63 -13.39 -0.70
CA LYS A 68 -8.01 -13.89 -0.64
C LYS A 68 -8.09 -15.42 -0.59
N LYS A 69 -7.27 -16.10 -1.39
CA LYS A 69 -7.21 -17.56 -1.43
C LYS A 69 -6.70 -18.14 -0.11
N ILE A 70 -5.62 -17.59 0.45
CA ILE A 70 -5.07 -18.04 1.73
C ILE A 70 -6.09 -17.86 2.87
N MET A 71 -6.81 -16.76 2.90
CA MET A 71 -7.85 -16.54 3.91
C MET A 71 -8.98 -17.57 3.81
N GLU A 72 -9.38 -17.96 2.61
CA GLU A 72 -10.39 -19.00 2.43
C GLU A 72 -9.85 -20.38 2.82
N GLU A 73 -8.67 -20.76 2.34
CA GLU A 73 -8.10 -22.10 2.54
C GLU A 73 -7.64 -22.34 3.98
N LYS A 74 -6.96 -21.36 4.60
CA LYS A 74 -6.35 -21.53 5.93
C LYS A 74 -7.31 -21.19 7.08
N TYR A 75 -8.16 -20.19 6.88
CA TYR A 75 -9.04 -19.66 7.95
C TYR A 75 -10.53 -19.89 7.67
N GLY A 76 -10.90 -20.46 6.51
CA GLY A 76 -12.30 -20.66 6.14
C GLY A 76 -13.08 -19.38 5.89
N HIS A 77 -12.37 -18.24 5.73
CA HIS A 77 -12.98 -16.94 5.56
C HIS A 77 -13.35 -16.68 4.09
N LYS A 78 -14.66 -16.64 3.79
CA LYS A 78 -15.15 -16.32 2.46
C LYS A 78 -15.38 -14.82 2.32
N SER A 79 -14.50 -14.18 1.56
CA SER A 79 -14.60 -12.75 1.29
C SER A 79 -15.87 -12.41 0.48
N LYS A 80 -16.60 -11.40 0.94
CA LYS A 80 -17.73 -10.81 0.20
C LYS A 80 -17.28 -9.63 -0.68
N ASN A 81 -16.16 -9.02 -0.37
CA ASN A 81 -15.60 -7.90 -1.12
C ASN A 81 -14.55 -8.41 -2.11
N ARG A 82 -14.82 -8.25 -3.41
CA ARG A 82 -13.93 -8.70 -4.49
C ARG A 82 -12.87 -7.68 -4.89
N TYR A 83 -12.95 -6.47 -4.35
CA TYR A 83 -12.18 -5.34 -4.84
C TYR A 83 -11.27 -4.75 -3.77
N ASP A 84 -11.48 -5.11 -2.50
CA ASP A 84 -10.78 -4.51 -1.38
C ASP A 84 -10.70 -5.48 -0.20
N LEU A 85 -9.88 -5.16 0.82
CA LEU A 85 -9.84 -5.87 2.08
C LEU A 85 -10.88 -5.29 3.05
N ASN A 86 -11.49 -6.16 3.82
CA ASN A 86 -12.31 -5.77 4.96
C ASN A 86 -11.47 -5.80 6.25
N PRO A 87 -11.89 -5.14 7.32
CA PRO A 87 -11.17 -5.16 8.60
C PRO A 87 -10.81 -6.53 9.14
N ASP A 88 -11.73 -7.49 9.01
CA ASP A 88 -11.47 -8.86 9.46
C ASP A 88 -10.38 -9.56 8.62
N GLU A 89 -10.31 -9.20 7.34
CA GLU A 89 -9.30 -9.74 6.42
C GLU A 89 -7.92 -9.17 6.68
N GLU A 90 -7.82 -7.89 7.04
CA GLU A 90 -6.56 -7.27 7.48
C GLU A 90 -6.00 -7.97 8.73
N VAL A 91 -6.86 -8.29 9.70
CA VAL A 91 -6.48 -9.05 10.90
C VAL A 91 -5.97 -10.44 10.54
N LEU A 92 -6.69 -11.17 9.67
CA LEU A 92 -6.29 -12.52 9.25
C LEU A 92 -4.97 -12.53 8.49
N LEU A 93 -4.72 -11.53 7.63
CA LEU A 93 -3.46 -11.42 6.90
C LEU A 93 -2.29 -11.09 7.80
N CYS A 94 -2.46 -10.21 8.79
CA CYS A 94 -1.43 -9.96 9.79
C CYS A 94 -1.16 -11.21 10.65
N GLN A 95 -2.20 -11.97 10.99
CA GLN A 95 -2.05 -13.26 11.68
C GLN A 95 -1.25 -14.25 10.82
N TRP A 96 -1.59 -14.39 9.54
CA TRP A 96 -0.86 -15.22 8.59
C TRP A 96 0.62 -14.82 8.49
N ALA A 97 0.91 -13.53 8.35
CA ALA A 97 2.28 -13.04 8.26
C ALA A 97 3.09 -13.37 9.54
N LYS A 98 2.45 -13.28 10.69
CA LYS A 98 3.08 -13.63 11.96
C LYS A 98 3.34 -15.12 12.10
N GLU A 99 2.39 -15.96 11.68
CA GLU A 99 2.51 -17.43 11.75
C GLU A 99 3.57 -17.98 10.78
N GLU A 100 3.61 -17.47 9.54
CA GLU A 100 4.48 -18.02 8.50
C GLU A 100 5.87 -17.36 8.48
N TYR A 101 5.98 -16.06 8.81
CA TYR A 101 7.21 -15.28 8.66
C TYR A 101 7.71 -14.65 9.97
N GLY A 102 6.94 -14.75 11.05
CA GLY A 102 7.26 -14.05 12.30
C GLY A 102 7.16 -12.53 12.18
N SER A 103 6.52 -12.01 11.13
CA SER A 103 6.38 -10.58 10.86
C SER A 103 5.06 -10.04 11.35
N GLU A 104 5.08 -8.88 12.00
CA GLU A 104 3.86 -8.16 12.38
C GLU A 104 3.35 -7.23 11.26
N PHE A 105 4.10 -7.15 10.15
CA PHE A 105 3.79 -6.39 8.96
C PHE A 105 3.56 -7.31 7.76
N VAL A 106 2.73 -6.89 6.82
CA VAL A 106 2.58 -7.53 5.51
C VAL A 106 2.20 -6.51 4.45
N PHE A 107 2.89 -6.54 3.31
CA PHE A 107 2.46 -5.82 2.11
C PHE A 107 1.46 -6.67 1.33
N VAL A 108 0.34 -6.08 0.97
CA VAL A 108 -0.61 -6.64 0.01
C VAL A 108 -0.52 -5.82 -1.27
N THR A 109 -0.31 -6.47 -2.41
CA THR A 109 -0.04 -5.81 -3.68
C THR A 109 -1.04 -6.19 -4.77
N HIS A 110 -1.02 -5.46 -5.90
CA HIS A 110 -1.82 -5.76 -7.09
C HIS A 110 -3.33 -5.82 -6.80
N PHE A 111 -3.83 -4.76 -6.22
CA PHE A 111 -5.27 -4.62 -6.01
C PHE A 111 -6.02 -4.40 -7.32
N PRO A 112 -7.33 -4.74 -7.38
CA PRO A 112 -8.15 -4.46 -8.55
C PRO A 112 -8.13 -2.98 -8.94
N SER A 113 -7.73 -2.68 -10.17
CA SER A 113 -7.56 -1.32 -10.71
C SER A 113 -8.82 -0.47 -10.57
N ALA A 114 -10.01 -1.08 -10.67
CA ALA A 114 -11.30 -0.38 -10.57
C ALA A 114 -11.48 0.40 -9.26
N LYS A 115 -10.78 0.02 -8.19
CA LYS A 115 -10.88 0.65 -6.86
C LYS A 115 -9.72 1.60 -6.55
N ARG A 116 -8.66 1.58 -7.36
CA ARG A 116 -7.50 2.46 -7.15
C ARG A 116 -7.72 3.81 -7.86
N PRO A 117 -7.02 4.87 -7.46
CA PRO A 117 -7.15 6.19 -8.07
C PRO A 117 -6.84 6.19 -9.56
N PHE A 118 -7.32 7.21 -10.28
CA PHE A 118 -7.13 7.35 -11.72
C PHE A 118 -5.66 7.52 -12.15
N TYR A 119 -4.80 7.88 -11.24
CA TYR A 119 -3.36 8.05 -11.48
C TYR A 119 -2.54 6.78 -11.20
N ALA A 120 -3.13 5.76 -10.59
CA ALA A 120 -2.44 4.50 -10.34
C ALA A 120 -2.19 3.76 -11.66
N MET A 121 -0.95 3.32 -11.87
CA MET A 121 -0.54 2.55 -13.05
C MET A 121 -1.16 1.15 -12.99
N ASP A 122 -1.65 0.68 -14.12
CA ASP A 122 -2.11 -0.71 -14.24
C ASP A 122 -0.93 -1.64 -14.53
N ASP A 123 -1.06 -2.90 -14.08
CA ASP A 123 -0.11 -3.95 -14.43
C ASP A 123 -0.20 -4.24 -15.94
N LYS A 124 0.93 -4.25 -16.63
CA LYS A 124 0.98 -4.50 -18.09
C LYS A 124 0.58 -5.92 -18.47
N ASP A 125 0.81 -6.88 -17.57
CA ASP A 125 0.48 -8.29 -17.78
C ASP A 125 -1.00 -8.59 -17.45
N ASP A 126 -1.59 -7.87 -16.49
CA ASP A 126 -3.02 -7.92 -16.18
C ASP A 126 -3.58 -6.52 -15.87
N PRO A 127 -4.09 -5.80 -16.89
CA PRO A 127 -4.61 -4.43 -16.73
C PRO A 127 -5.84 -4.30 -15.80
N LYS A 128 -6.37 -5.40 -15.29
CA LYS A 128 -7.41 -5.37 -14.24
C LYS A 128 -6.83 -5.10 -12.85
N LEU A 129 -5.52 -5.23 -12.71
CA LEU A 129 -4.78 -5.00 -11.48
C LEU A 129 -3.99 -3.69 -11.57
N ALA A 130 -3.86 -3.00 -10.46
CA ALA A 130 -3.00 -1.82 -10.34
C ALA A 130 -1.67 -2.20 -9.68
N LEU A 131 -0.60 -1.52 -10.07
CA LEU A 131 0.70 -1.58 -9.40
C LEU A 131 0.63 -0.74 -8.10
N SER A 132 -0.17 -1.22 -7.18
CA SER A 132 -0.44 -0.59 -5.89
C SER A 132 -0.24 -1.58 -4.76
N PHE A 133 0.00 -1.05 -3.57
CA PHE A 133 0.15 -1.83 -2.37
C PHE A 133 -0.51 -1.14 -1.17
N ASP A 134 -0.90 -1.94 -0.20
CA ASP A 134 -1.24 -1.49 1.14
C ASP A 134 -0.31 -2.20 2.12
N LEU A 135 0.14 -1.49 3.16
CA LEU A 135 0.89 -2.06 4.26
C LEU A 135 -0.01 -2.25 5.46
N LEU A 136 -0.11 -3.48 5.92
CA LEU A 136 -0.85 -3.83 7.12
C LEU A 136 0.10 -4.02 8.30
N PHE A 137 -0.30 -3.54 9.46
CA PHE A 137 0.40 -3.70 10.72
C PHE A 137 -0.58 -4.04 11.84
N ARG A 138 -0.39 -5.19 12.48
CA ARG A 138 -1.21 -5.64 13.62
C ARG A 138 -2.71 -5.59 13.35
N GLY A 139 -3.12 -5.93 12.13
CA GLY A 139 -4.54 -5.99 11.72
C GLY A 139 -5.14 -4.66 11.28
N LEU A 140 -4.30 -3.69 10.93
CA LEU A 140 -4.72 -2.38 10.43
C LEU A 140 -3.89 -1.98 9.22
N GLU A 141 -4.54 -1.47 8.18
CA GLU A 141 -3.87 -0.73 7.11
C GLU A 141 -3.29 0.57 7.66
N ILE A 142 -1.97 0.74 7.55
CA ILE A 142 -1.26 1.92 8.05
C ILE A 142 -0.78 2.83 6.92
N THR A 143 -0.54 2.28 5.73
CA THR A 143 -0.18 3.05 4.54
C THR A 143 -0.79 2.43 3.29
N THR A 144 -0.95 3.24 2.27
CA THR A 144 -1.27 2.84 0.90
C THR A 144 -0.33 3.54 -0.06
N GLY A 145 0.08 2.86 -1.11
CA GLY A 145 1.00 3.40 -2.09
C GLY A 145 0.90 2.70 -3.43
N GLY A 146 1.81 3.06 -4.33
CA GLY A 146 1.89 2.41 -5.62
C GLY A 146 2.70 3.19 -6.64
N GLN A 147 2.89 2.58 -7.80
CA GLN A 147 3.44 3.24 -8.97
C GLN A 147 2.38 4.07 -9.65
N ARG A 148 2.73 5.28 -10.04
CA ARG A 148 1.83 6.19 -10.75
C ARG A 148 2.10 6.15 -12.25
N ILE A 149 1.06 6.43 -13.03
CA ILE A 149 1.20 6.65 -14.47
C ILE A 149 2.08 7.88 -14.69
N HIS A 150 3.08 7.76 -15.57
CA HIS A 150 3.98 8.87 -15.90
C HIS A 150 3.93 9.23 -17.40
N ASP A 151 3.40 8.33 -18.25
CA ASP A 151 3.17 8.61 -19.66
C ASP A 151 1.87 9.43 -19.85
N TYR A 152 1.96 10.46 -20.68
CA TYR A 152 0.83 11.37 -20.93
C TYR A 152 -0.36 10.67 -21.60
N GLN A 153 -0.08 9.85 -22.64
CA GLN A 153 -1.17 9.18 -23.37
C GLN A 153 -1.85 8.13 -22.51
N GLU A 154 -1.07 7.35 -21.75
CA GLU A 154 -1.60 6.37 -20.80
C GLU A 154 -2.50 7.03 -19.75
N GLN A 155 -2.11 8.22 -19.23
CA GLN A 155 -2.92 8.97 -18.28
C GLN A 155 -4.23 9.49 -18.90
N MET A 156 -4.17 9.97 -20.15
CA MET A 156 -5.37 10.41 -20.87
C MET A 156 -6.33 9.26 -21.15
N ASP A 157 -5.82 8.13 -21.57
CA ASP A 157 -6.59 6.91 -21.81
C ASP A 157 -7.27 6.40 -20.53
N LYS A 158 -6.57 6.47 -19.41
CA LYS A 158 -7.10 6.10 -18.09
C LYS A 158 -8.25 7.02 -17.65
N LEU A 159 -8.12 8.34 -17.85
CA LEU A 159 -9.19 9.31 -17.58
C LEU A 159 -10.42 9.02 -18.46
N ALA A 160 -10.20 8.78 -19.74
CA ALA A 160 -11.28 8.46 -20.69
C ALA A 160 -12.00 7.16 -20.33
N ALA A 161 -11.26 6.09 -20.01
CA ALA A 161 -11.82 4.81 -19.59
C ALA A 161 -12.69 4.93 -18.33
N ARG A 162 -12.34 5.86 -17.43
CA ARG A 162 -13.11 6.18 -16.22
C ARG A 162 -14.23 7.21 -16.43
N LYS A 163 -14.45 7.67 -17.67
CA LYS A 163 -15.45 8.70 -18.03
C LYS A 163 -15.23 10.01 -17.25
N MET A 164 -13.99 10.34 -16.97
CA MET A 164 -13.61 11.58 -16.29
C MET A 164 -13.35 12.67 -17.34
N ASN A 165 -13.80 13.91 -17.09
CA ASN A 165 -13.53 15.03 -17.98
C ASN A 165 -12.07 15.48 -17.83
N ALA A 166 -11.24 15.22 -18.83
CA ALA A 166 -9.82 15.52 -18.82
C ALA A 166 -9.50 17.02 -18.65
N GLU A 167 -10.37 17.92 -19.11
CA GLU A 167 -10.20 19.39 -18.97
C GLU A 167 -10.09 19.80 -17.49
N LEU A 168 -10.82 19.12 -16.61
CA LEU A 168 -10.78 19.38 -15.16
C LEU A 168 -9.45 18.96 -14.51
N PHE A 169 -8.64 18.17 -15.22
CA PHE A 169 -7.35 17.65 -14.77
C PHE A 169 -6.16 18.22 -15.57
N GLU A 170 -6.36 19.30 -16.32
CA GLU A 170 -5.31 19.88 -17.19
C GLU A 170 -4.04 20.23 -16.39
N SER A 171 -4.18 20.84 -15.23
CA SER A 171 -3.03 21.19 -14.37
C SER A 171 -2.23 19.97 -13.90
N PHE A 172 -2.89 18.83 -13.70
CA PHE A 172 -2.27 17.57 -13.35
C PHE A 172 -1.64 16.89 -14.58
N THR A 173 -2.37 16.78 -15.69
CA THR A 173 -1.89 16.09 -16.90
C THR A 173 -0.82 16.89 -17.65
N MET A 174 -0.72 18.19 -17.44
CA MET A 174 0.33 19.03 -18.01
C MET A 174 1.73 18.54 -17.60
N LEU A 175 1.90 18.06 -16.36
CA LEU A 175 3.19 17.52 -15.90
C LEU A 175 3.62 16.30 -16.73
N HIS A 176 2.69 15.42 -17.03
CA HIS A 176 2.92 14.24 -17.87
C HIS A 176 3.29 14.64 -19.31
N LYS A 177 2.62 15.66 -19.86
CA LYS A 177 2.86 16.16 -21.22
C LYS A 177 4.27 16.70 -21.41
N TYR A 178 4.86 17.27 -20.37
CA TYR A 178 6.22 17.84 -20.41
C TYR A 178 7.32 16.86 -19.95
N GLY A 179 6.98 15.60 -19.69
CA GLY A 179 7.95 14.55 -19.41
C GLY A 179 8.16 14.32 -17.91
N MET A 180 7.19 13.67 -17.29
CA MET A 180 7.29 13.20 -15.91
C MET A 180 8.12 11.90 -15.85
N PRO A 181 9.11 11.77 -14.94
CA PRO A 181 9.80 10.50 -14.75
C PRO A 181 8.89 9.45 -14.10
N PRO A 182 9.22 8.15 -14.21
CA PRO A 182 8.57 7.12 -13.40
C PRO A 182 8.63 7.47 -11.92
N HIS A 183 7.50 7.38 -11.21
CA HIS A 183 7.37 7.81 -9.82
C HIS A 183 6.27 7.03 -9.09
N GLY A 184 6.30 7.12 -7.78
CA GLY A 184 5.32 6.50 -6.92
C GLY A 184 5.39 7.01 -5.49
#